data_5910f1d23a5136e6c30ccddee92b6d85
#
_entry.id   5910f1d23a5136e6c30ccddee92b6d85
#
_cell.length_a   1.000
_cell.length_b   1.000
_cell.length_c   1.000
_cell.angle_alpha   90.00
_cell.angle_beta   90.00
_cell.angle_gamma   90.00
#
_symmetry.space_group_name_H-M   'P 1'
#
loop_
_entity.id
_entity.type
_entity.pdbx_description
1 polymer ?
#
loop_
_entity_poly.entity_id
_entity_poly.type
_entity_poly.pdbx_seq_one_letter_code
_entity_poly.pdbx_strand_id
1 'polypeptide(L)'
;MDTGRLGAAVACALALTLPASGCGGDIRADELSRSIDTLISSAGEGKLLAQGVADDRTKTTFTRVRATELTDDADHEAEKLSDATADPDLADEKKAAVALAEQISSALGELEVSPTDEETATRLERTFARLQSRAERLTESL
;
A
#
# COMPACT_ATOMS: atom_id res chain seq x y z
N MET A 1 69.47 -13.07 33.42
CA MET A 1 68.50 -14.14 33.80
C MET A 1 67.25 -13.40 34.22
N ASP A 2 66.11 -13.39 33.61
CA ASP A 2 65.47 -14.21 32.59
C ASP A 2 64.44 -13.36 31.83
N THR A 3 64.49 -13.44 30.57
CA THR A 3 63.46 -13.58 29.56
C THR A 3 62.02 -13.52 30.06
N GLY A 4 61.27 -12.51 29.68
CA GLY A 4 59.83 -12.38 29.87
C GLY A 4 59.15 -11.96 28.58
N ARG A 5 58.41 -12.81 28.00
CA ARG A 5 57.75 -12.88 26.71
C ARG A 5 56.84 -11.70 26.38
N LEU A 6 57.06 -11.15 25.21
CA LEU A 6 56.08 -10.33 24.44
C LEU A 6 54.86 -11.21 24.10
N GLY A 7 53.67 -10.79 24.55
CA GLY A 7 52.39 -11.27 24.11
C GLY A 7 51.76 -10.25 23.16
N ALA A 8 51.86 -10.49 21.86
CA ALA A 8 51.17 -9.70 20.85
C ALA A 8 49.70 -10.06 20.85
N ALA A 9 48.84 -9.17 21.32
CA ALA A 9 47.40 -9.26 21.17
C ALA A 9 47.04 -8.69 19.80
N VAL A 10 46.78 -9.57 18.84
CA VAL A 10 46.16 -9.25 17.55
C VAL A 10 44.70 -9.02 17.78
N ALA A 11 44.26 -7.78 17.84
CA ALA A 11 42.84 -7.43 17.83
C ALA A 11 42.32 -7.49 16.38
N CYS A 12 41.67 -8.60 16.01
CA CYS A 12 40.88 -8.71 14.78
C CYS A 12 39.66 -7.84 14.92
N ALA A 13 39.70 -6.62 14.42
CA ALA A 13 38.51 -5.81 14.18
C ALA A 13 37.76 -6.40 12.98
N LEU A 14 36.78 -7.29 13.22
CA LEU A 14 35.78 -7.66 12.23
C LEU A 14 34.85 -6.44 12.03
N ALA A 15 35.12 -5.66 11.01
CA ALA A 15 34.16 -4.70 10.48
C ALA A 15 33.02 -5.49 9.82
N LEU A 16 31.93 -5.70 10.57
CA LEU A 16 30.64 -6.11 9.99
C LEU A 16 30.12 -4.93 9.14
N THR A 17 30.47 -4.92 7.87
CA THR A 17 29.73 -4.14 6.87
C THR A 17 28.38 -4.84 6.67
N LEU A 18 27.36 -4.41 7.43
CA LEU A 18 25.96 -4.72 7.11
C LEU A 18 25.68 -4.04 5.76
N PRO A 19 25.35 -4.80 4.70
CA PRO A 19 24.76 -4.19 3.53
C PRO A 19 23.42 -3.60 4.01
N ALA A 20 23.28 -2.29 3.99
CA ALA A 20 22.00 -1.63 3.99
C ALA A 20 21.33 -2.06 2.68
N SER A 21 20.63 -3.21 2.69
CA SER A 21 19.72 -3.61 1.64
C SER A 21 18.59 -2.60 1.71
N GLY A 22 18.74 -1.49 0.98
CA GLY A 22 17.64 -0.63 0.65
C GLY A 22 16.60 -1.52 -0.06
N CYS A 23 15.44 -1.68 0.55
CA CYS A 23 14.30 -2.37 -0.02
C CYS A 23 13.65 -1.55 -1.15
N GLY A 24 14.44 -1.11 -2.12
CA GLY A 24 13.99 -0.59 -3.38
C GLY A 24 14.35 -1.61 -4.44
N GLY A 25 13.58 -2.69 -4.55
CA GLY A 25 13.72 -3.66 -5.64
C GLY A 25 13.12 -3.11 -6.93
N ASP A 26 13.64 -3.55 -8.08
CA ASP A 26 13.02 -3.26 -9.37
C ASP A 26 11.66 -3.95 -9.44
N ILE A 27 10.58 -3.18 -9.61
CA ILE A 27 9.24 -3.73 -9.79
C ILE A 27 9.06 -4.20 -11.23
N ARG A 28 8.61 -5.43 -11.37
CA ARG A 28 8.31 -6.07 -12.64
C ARG A 28 6.80 -6.01 -12.92
N ALA A 29 6.43 -6.27 -14.16
CA ALA A 29 5.03 -6.27 -14.58
C ALA A 29 4.14 -7.20 -13.73
N ASP A 30 4.64 -8.39 -13.35
CA ASP A 30 3.89 -9.33 -12.52
C ASP A 30 3.73 -8.87 -11.05
N GLU A 31 4.68 -8.12 -10.52
CA GLU A 31 4.59 -7.53 -9.19
C GLU A 31 3.68 -6.30 -9.20
N LEU A 32 3.78 -5.47 -10.22
CA LEU A 32 2.89 -4.32 -10.41
C LEU A 32 1.43 -4.80 -10.58
N SER A 33 1.21 -5.84 -11.38
CA SER A 33 -0.12 -6.47 -11.54
C SER A 33 -0.69 -6.92 -10.19
N ARG A 34 0.09 -7.60 -9.35
CA ARG A 34 -0.36 -8.03 -8.01
C ARG A 34 -0.71 -6.86 -7.09
N SER A 35 0.08 -5.78 -7.14
CA SER A 35 -0.24 -4.57 -6.38
C SER A 35 -1.55 -3.94 -6.87
N ILE A 36 -1.78 -3.88 -8.17
CA ILE A 36 -3.03 -3.38 -8.74
C ILE A 36 -4.20 -4.30 -8.37
N ASP A 37 -4.04 -5.64 -8.37
CA ASP A 37 -5.07 -6.58 -7.91
C ASP A 37 -5.44 -6.35 -6.43
N THR A 38 -4.48 -6.01 -5.59
CA THR A 38 -4.73 -5.60 -4.20
C THR A 38 -5.57 -4.32 -4.16
N LEU A 39 -5.26 -3.33 -4.99
CA LEU A 39 -6.04 -2.09 -5.08
C LEU A 39 -7.45 -2.30 -5.62
N ILE A 40 -7.65 -3.23 -6.59
CA ILE A 40 -8.98 -3.64 -7.06
C ILE A 40 -9.80 -4.20 -5.89
N SER A 41 -9.18 -5.07 -5.09
CA SER A 41 -9.83 -5.68 -3.92
C SER A 41 -10.20 -4.62 -2.87
N SER A 42 -9.27 -3.72 -2.53
CA SER A 42 -9.50 -2.64 -1.55
C SER A 42 -10.60 -1.69 -2.01
N ALA A 43 -10.65 -1.33 -3.29
CA ALA A 43 -11.73 -0.51 -3.85
C ALA A 43 -13.07 -1.25 -3.83
N GLY A 44 -13.08 -2.55 -4.16
CA GLY A 44 -14.27 -3.41 -4.10
C GLY A 44 -14.83 -3.51 -2.67
N GLU A 45 -13.97 -3.73 -1.68
CA GLU A 45 -14.36 -3.77 -0.27
C GLU A 45 -14.84 -2.41 0.24
N GLY A 46 -14.14 -1.33 -0.11
CA GLY A 46 -14.56 0.04 0.20
C GLY A 46 -15.95 0.36 -0.36
N LYS A 47 -16.23 -0.08 -1.59
CA LYS A 47 -17.55 0.05 -2.22
C LYS A 47 -18.63 -0.68 -1.41
N LEU A 48 -18.39 -1.96 -1.03
CA LEU A 48 -19.35 -2.74 -0.24
C LEU A 48 -19.57 -2.13 1.14
N LEU A 49 -18.53 -1.61 1.76
CA LEU A 49 -18.61 -0.95 3.05
C LEU A 49 -19.44 0.34 2.96
N ALA A 50 -19.19 1.17 1.95
CA ALA A 50 -19.97 2.38 1.68
C ALA A 50 -21.45 2.05 1.40
N GLN A 51 -21.72 1.03 0.58
CA GLN A 51 -23.08 0.55 0.34
C GLN A 51 -23.77 0.08 1.63
N GLY A 52 -23.05 -0.63 2.50
CA GLY A 52 -23.58 -1.05 3.80
C GLY A 52 -23.98 0.11 4.70
N VAL A 53 -23.23 1.22 4.66
CA VAL A 53 -23.56 2.47 5.37
C VAL A 53 -24.77 3.16 4.73
N ALA A 54 -24.79 3.29 3.41
CA ALA A 54 -25.89 3.92 2.67
C ALA A 54 -27.23 3.19 2.89
N ASP A 55 -27.18 1.87 3.07
CA ASP A 55 -28.36 1.01 3.30
C ASP A 55 -28.69 0.82 4.81
N ASP A 56 -27.99 1.53 5.73
CA ASP A 56 -28.11 1.38 7.19
C ASP A 56 -27.97 -0.10 7.66
N ARG A 57 -27.08 -0.85 6.99
CA ARG A 57 -26.83 -2.29 7.28
C ARG A 57 -25.56 -2.55 8.09
N THR A 58 -24.72 -1.53 8.30
CA THR A 58 -23.45 -1.64 9.02
C THR A 58 -23.45 -0.83 10.30
N LYS A 59 -22.76 -1.35 11.32
CA LYS A 59 -22.56 -0.62 12.57
C LYS A 59 -21.40 0.36 12.45
N THR A 60 -21.52 1.53 13.04
CA THR A 60 -20.51 2.59 13.06
C THR A 60 -19.11 2.08 13.41
N THR A 61 -19.00 1.28 14.49
CA THR A 61 -17.70 0.72 14.93
C THR A 61 -17.09 -0.19 13.88
N PHE A 62 -17.91 -1.06 13.26
CA PHE A 62 -17.45 -1.96 12.21
C PHE A 62 -16.94 -1.16 11.00
N THR A 63 -17.72 -0.15 10.58
CA THR A 63 -17.36 0.71 9.45
C THR A 63 -16.02 1.41 9.69
N ARG A 64 -15.83 2.01 10.88
CA ARG A 64 -14.57 2.67 11.23
C ARG A 64 -13.39 1.72 11.21
N VAL A 65 -13.49 0.61 11.94
CA VAL A 65 -12.38 -0.36 12.03
C VAL A 65 -12.01 -0.87 10.63
N ARG A 66 -13.01 -1.25 9.83
CA ARG A 66 -12.74 -1.79 8.50
C ARG A 66 -12.21 -0.74 7.54
N ALA A 67 -12.71 0.50 7.62
CA ALA A 67 -12.19 1.60 6.81
C ALA A 67 -10.73 1.91 7.16
N THR A 68 -10.37 1.96 8.46
CA THR A 68 -8.98 2.15 8.91
C THR A 68 -8.06 1.04 8.38
N GLU A 69 -8.44 -0.25 8.52
CA GLU A 69 -7.65 -1.37 8.02
C GLU A 69 -7.40 -1.26 6.50
N LEU A 70 -8.44 -0.95 5.74
CA LEU A 70 -8.32 -0.81 4.28
C LEU A 70 -7.51 0.43 3.88
N THR A 71 -7.57 1.51 4.68
CA THR A 71 -6.73 2.71 4.49
C THR A 71 -5.26 2.35 4.67
N ASP A 72 -4.92 1.66 5.76
CA ASP A 72 -3.55 1.21 6.05
C ASP A 72 -3.02 0.31 4.92
N ASP A 73 -3.84 -0.60 4.40
CA ASP A 73 -3.47 -1.48 3.28
C ASP A 73 -3.21 -0.67 1.99
N ALA A 74 -4.06 0.32 1.68
CA ALA A 74 -3.90 1.16 0.50
C ALA A 74 -2.68 2.08 0.60
N ASP A 75 -2.41 2.64 1.78
CA ASP A 75 -1.24 3.47 2.06
C ASP A 75 0.04 2.65 1.97
N HIS A 76 0.04 1.42 2.49
CA HIS A 76 1.17 0.51 2.36
C HIS A 76 1.50 0.17 0.90
N GLU A 77 0.47 -0.09 0.07
CA GLU A 77 0.69 -0.32 -1.37
C GLU A 77 1.19 0.96 -2.08
N ALA A 78 0.70 2.15 -1.71
CA ALA A 78 1.19 3.41 -2.25
C ALA A 78 2.67 3.63 -1.92
N GLU A 79 3.08 3.41 -0.67
CA GLU A 79 4.47 3.52 -0.22
C GLU A 79 5.37 2.52 -0.95
N LYS A 80 4.99 1.24 -0.94
CA LYS A 80 5.72 0.16 -1.63
C LYS A 80 5.92 0.48 -3.12
N LEU A 81 4.88 0.92 -3.81
CA LEU A 81 4.95 1.28 -5.22
C LEU A 81 5.79 2.55 -5.44
N SER A 82 5.69 3.53 -4.53
CA SER A 82 6.49 4.76 -4.60
C SER A 82 7.98 4.49 -4.50
N ASP A 83 8.36 3.64 -3.54
CA ASP A 83 9.76 3.31 -3.23
C ASP A 83 10.40 2.36 -4.25
N ALA A 84 9.60 1.60 -4.98
CA ALA A 84 10.11 0.70 -6.00
C ALA A 84 10.68 1.46 -7.21
N THR A 85 11.76 0.96 -7.79
CA THR A 85 12.23 1.37 -9.11
C THR A 85 11.45 0.57 -10.17
N ALA A 86 11.02 1.20 -11.25
CA ALA A 86 10.35 0.52 -12.34
C ALA A 86 11.16 0.61 -13.63
N ASP A 87 11.04 -0.40 -14.48
CA ASP A 87 11.51 -0.30 -15.85
C ASP A 87 10.88 0.92 -16.55
N PRO A 88 11.60 1.59 -17.47
CA PRO A 88 11.05 2.77 -18.18
C PRO A 88 9.68 2.50 -18.82
N ASP A 89 9.47 1.28 -19.32
CA ASP A 89 8.22 0.86 -19.97
C ASP A 89 7.04 0.70 -19.00
N LEU A 90 7.30 0.63 -17.69
CA LEU A 90 6.30 0.48 -16.62
C LEU A 90 6.16 1.75 -15.75
N ALA A 91 6.92 2.80 -16.05
CA ALA A 91 6.99 3.98 -15.20
C ALA A 91 5.64 4.73 -15.10
N ASP A 92 4.90 4.80 -16.19
CA ASP A 92 3.61 5.48 -16.25
C ASP A 92 2.52 4.66 -15.55
N GLU A 93 2.50 3.34 -15.72
CA GLU A 93 1.60 2.41 -15.06
C GLU A 93 1.85 2.39 -13.54
N LYS A 94 3.10 2.35 -13.12
CA LYS A 94 3.48 2.46 -11.71
C LYS A 94 2.97 3.77 -11.10
N LYS A 95 3.21 4.91 -11.77
CA LYS A 95 2.73 6.22 -11.31
C LYS A 95 1.21 6.26 -11.21
N ALA A 96 0.51 5.66 -12.18
CA ALA A 96 -0.94 5.56 -12.15
C ALA A 96 -1.44 4.68 -10.99
N ALA A 97 -0.74 3.59 -10.66
CA ALA A 97 -1.06 2.73 -9.54
C ALA A 97 -0.86 3.43 -8.19
N VAL A 98 0.24 4.20 -8.00
CA VAL A 98 0.44 5.04 -6.81
C VAL A 98 -0.71 6.03 -6.62
N ALA A 99 -1.03 6.79 -7.67
CA ALA A 99 -2.13 7.76 -7.61
C ALA A 99 -3.49 7.10 -7.36
N LEU A 100 -3.69 5.86 -7.79
CA LEU A 100 -4.89 5.07 -7.52
C LEU A 100 -4.96 4.66 -6.05
N ALA A 101 -3.87 4.17 -5.47
CA ALA A 101 -3.77 3.80 -4.06
C ALA A 101 -4.08 4.99 -3.15
N GLU A 102 -3.47 6.16 -3.42
CA GLU A 102 -3.74 7.40 -2.68
C GLU A 102 -5.21 7.83 -2.75
N GLN A 103 -5.86 7.67 -3.92
CA GLN A 103 -7.28 8.00 -4.07
C GLN A 103 -8.18 7.02 -3.32
N ILE A 104 -7.85 5.73 -3.27
CA ILE A 104 -8.56 4.71 -2.50
C ILE A 104 -8.42 5.01 -1.01
N SER A 105 -7.20 5.25 -0.52
CA SER A 105 -6.91 5.61 0.86
C SER A 105 -7.70 6.86 1.29
N SER A 106 -7.68 7.93 0.49
CA SER A 106 -8.44 9.16 0.75
C SER A 106 -9.94 8.90 0.85
N ALA A 107 -10.51 8.08 -0.03
CA ALA A 107 -11.94 7.77 -0.01
C ALA A 107 -12.32 6.91 1.22
N LEU A 108 -11.45 6.00 1.64
CA LEU A 108 -11.63 5.19 2.85
C LEU A 108 -11.54 6.04 4.12
N GLY A 109 -10.57 6.95 4.18
CA GLY A 109 -10.43 7.91 5.29
C GLY A 109 -11.67 8.82 5.43
N GLU A 110 -12.30 9.20 4.32
CA GLU A 110 -13.55 9.96 4.38
C GLU A 110 -14.71 9.11 4.93
N LEU A 111 -14.79 7.84 4.58
CA LEU A 111 -15.79 6.90 5.13
C LEU A 111 -15.57 6.64 6.63
N GLU A 112 -14.31 6.57 7.07
CA GLU A 112 -13.93 6.43 8.50
C GLU A 112 -14.44 7.62 9.33
N VAL A 113 -14.26 8.83 8.81
CA VAL A 113 -14.68 10.07 9.50
C VAL A 113 -16.20 10.22 9.50
N SER A 114 -16.90 9.73 8.47
CA SER A 114 -18.34 9.87 8.27
C SER A 114 -19.05 8.52 8.20
N PRO A 115 -18.93 7.65 9.22
CA PRO A 115 -19.33 6.24 9.14
C PRO A 115 -20.86 6.00 9.20
N THR A 116 -21.66 7.06 9.32
CA THR A 116 -23.13 7.00 9.40
C THR A 116 -23.81 7.98 8.45
N ASP A 117 -23.04 8.66 7.60
CA ASP A 117 -23.59 9.65 6.67
C ASP A 117 -23.95 8.97 5.34
N GLU A 118 -25.26 8.80 5.11
CA GLU A 118 -25.80 8.12 3.92
C GLU A 118 -25.46 8.86 2.61
N GLU A 119 -25.43 10.18 2.61
CA GLU A 119 -25.12 10.97 1.41
C GLU A 119 -23.64 10.79 1.03
N THR A 120 -22.76 10.93 2.01
CA THR A 120 -21.32 10.65 1.85
C THR A 120 -21.09 9.21 1.40
N ALA A 121 -21.71 8.24 2.04
CA ALA A 121 -21.59 6.83 1.68
C ALA A 121 -22.04 6.54 0.25
N THR A 122 -23.19 7.07 -0.17
CA THR A 122 -23.69 6.93 -1.54
C THR A 122 -22.76 7.53 -2.58
N ARG A 123 -22.14 8.67 -2.26
CA ARG A 123 -21.14 9.29 -3.13
C ARG A 123 -19.87 8.46 -3.21
N LEU A 124 -19.41 7.93 -2.07
CA LEU A 124 -18.20 7.09 -1.98
C LEU A 124 -18.38 5.75 -2.67
N GLU A 125 -19.55 5.12 -2.61
CA GLU A 125 -19.86 3.91 -3.38
C GLU A 125 -19.57 4.11 -4.88
N ARG A 126 -20.05 5.21 -5.46
CA ARG A 126 -19.79 5.56 -6.87
C ARG A 126 -18.31 5.87 -7.12
N THR A 127 -17.63 6.46 -6.14
CA THR A 127 -16.21 6.76 -6.23
C THR A 127 -15.40 5.47 -6.26
N PHE A 128 -15.64 4.53 -5.34
CA PHE A 128 -14.98 3.23 -5.32
C PHE A 128 -15.25 2.42 -6.58
N ALA A 129 -16.48 2.43 -7.11
CA ALA A 129 -16.80 1.77 -8.38
C ALA A 129 -15.94 2.30 -9.54
N ARG A 130 -15.73 3.62 -9.62
CA ARG A 130 -14.86 4.24 -10.63
C ARG A 130 -13.38 3.90 -10.41
N LEU A 131 -12.92 3.88 -9.16
CA LEU A 131 -11.53 3.53 -8.83
C LEU A 131 -11.25 2.06 -9.17
N GLN A 132 -12.18 1.15 -8.82
CA GLN A 132 -12.09 -0.26 -9.20
C GLN A 132 -11.99 -0.43 -10.72
N SER A 133 -12.90 0.16 -11.49
CA SER A 133 -12.86 0.09 -12.95
C SER A 133 -11.60 0.72 -13.56
N ARG A 134 -11.02 1.71 -12.90
CA ARG A 134 -9.75 2.30 -13.33
C ARG A 134 -8.57 1.37 -13.07
N ALA A 135 -8.58 0.66 -11.93
CA ALA A 135 -7.59 -0.35 -11.60
C ALA A 135 -7.63 -1.53 -12.57
N GLU A 136 -8.83 -2.03 -12.90
CA GLU A 136 -9.04 -3.11 -13.88
C GLU A 136 -8.45 -2.75 -15.25
N ARG A 137 -8.71 -1.53 -15.75
CA ARG A 137 -8.11 -1.04 -17.01
C ARG A 137 -6.59 -0.89 -16.94
N LEU A 138 -6.06 -0.53 -15.77
CA LEU A 138 -4.61 -0.43 -15.59
C LEU A 138 -3.94 -1.81 -15.65
N THR A 139 -4.58 -2.84 -15.10
CA THR A 139 -4.11 -4.24 -15.25
C THR A 139 -4.12 -4.69 -16.72
N GLU A 140 -5.14 -4.29 -17.49
CA GLU A 140 -5.24 -4.64 -18.92
C GLU A 140 -4.15 -3.97 -19.78
N SER A 141 -3.52 -2.91 -19.29
CA SER A 141 -2.45 -2.17 -20.01
C SER A 141 -1.04 -2.72 -19.75
N LEU A 142 -0.86 -3.62 -18.78
CA LEU A 142 0.41 -4.30 -18.47
C LEU A 142 0.68 -5.48 -19.39
#